data_c933fb8a4cf9168cd4e5f93a1713a911
#
_entry.id   c933fb8a4cf9168cd4e5f93a1713a911
#
_cell.length_a   1.000
_cell.length_b   1.000
_cell.length_c   1.000
_cell.angle_alpha   90.00
_cell.angle_beta   90.00
_cell.angle_gamma   90.00
#
_symmetry.space_group_name_H-M   'P 1'
#
loop_
_entity.id
_entity.type
_entity.pdbx_description
1 polymer ?
#
loop_
_entity_poly.entity_id
_entity_poly.type
_entity_poly.pdbx_seq_one_letter_code
_entity_poly.pdbx_strand_id
1 'polypeptide(L)'
;MIELHENIYGHKNRTLWFTNFITKEEEVLEFGCGTGVMVSAYLLQEGYNMYGVDLDCPSVELGQKFYSENGLDPTRLMCKDIAELEDERFDTIIATEVFEHIEKDDIDEIVQLINKKLKPGGKLIVTVPNGYGWFELESFIWKKLGIGWILNKLYITKLIYAFKERILGFKFNKLISTIAHSPHVRRFTLKSIQDLVKSHGYEIKSYRGSCIFAGSFSALIFGGWGPFTRFNIWLGKRFPAISSGFYICAVKK
;
A
#
# COMPACT_ATOMS: atom_id res chain seq x y z
N MET A 1 -4.89 18.56 9.95
CA MET A 1 -5.74 17.69 9.10
C MET A 1 -4.84 16.93 8.14
N ILE A 2 -4.94 15.60 8.16
CA ILE A 2 -4.15 14.70 7.31
C ILE A 2 -4.79 14.66 5.94
N GLU A 3 -4.06 15.06 4.90
CA GLU A 3 -4.56 15.06 3.53
C GLU A 3 -3.98 13.90 2.74
N LEU A 4 -4.84 13.19 2.00
CA LEU A 4 -4.40 12.21 1.02
C LEU A 4 -3.93 12.92 -0.25
N HIS A 5 -2.65 12.81 -0.52
CA HIS A 5 -2.07 13.31 -1.76
C HIS A 5 -2.00 12.17 -2.80
N GLU A 6 -2.51 12.46 -3.99
CA GLU A 6 -2.36 11.55 -5.11
C GLU A 6 -0.95 11.62 -5.66
N ASN A 7 -0.40 10.46 -5.95
CA ASN A 7 0.88 10.34 -6.61
C ASN A 7 0.79 9.37 -7.79
N ILE A 8 1.89 9.22 -8.52
CA ILE A 8 1.93 8.35 -9.70
C ILE A 8 1.65 6.88 -9.37
N TYR A 9 1.82 6.48 -8.12
CA TYR A 9 1.54 5.12 -7.63
C TYR A 9 0.07 4.90 -7.27
N GLY A 10 -0.75 5.96 -7.25
CA GLY A 10 -2.18 5.88 -6.95
C GLY A 10 -2.50 5.73 -5.47
N HIS A 11 -1.71 6.28 -4.55
CA HIS A 11 -1.90 6.11 -3.10
C HIS A 11 -3.26 6.62 -2.61
N LYS A 12 -3.64 7.85 -2.98
CA LYS A 12 -4.97 8.38 -2.65
C LYS A 12 -6.08 7.49 -3.21
N ASN A 13 -5.96 7.12 -4.48
CA ASN A 13 -6.94 6.28 -5.14
C ASN A 13 -7.04 4.89 -4.50
N ARG A 14 -5.95 4.33 -3.98
CA ARG A 14 -5.91 3.08 -3.23
C ARG A 14 -6.68 3.20 -1.92
N THR A 15 -6.35 4.18 -1.10
CA THR A 15 -7.01 4.39 0.19
C THR A 15 -8.50 4.66 0.02
N LEU A 16 -8.88 5.51 -0.94
CA LEU A 16 -10.30 5.74 -1.28
C LEU A 16 -11.00 4.52 -1.88
N TRP A 17 -10.27 3.56 -2.46
CA TRP A 17 -10.88 2.31 -2.89
C TRP A 17 -11.27 1.43 -1.71
N PHE A 18 -10.51 1.43 -0.62
CA PHE A 18 -10.84 0.69 0.60
C PHE A 18 -12.19 1.12 1.18
N THR A 19 -12.50 2.42 1.14
CA THR A 19 -13.76 2.95 1.70
C THR A 19 -15.02 2.47 0.98
N ASN A 20 -14.90 1.81 -0.20
CA ASN A 20 -16.04 1.16 -0.83
C ASN A 20 -16.42 -0.17 -0.17
N PHE A 21 -15.58 -0.70 0.73
CA PHE A 21 -15.74 -2.02 1.32
C PHE A 21 -15.80 -2.01 2.85
N ILE A 22 -15.53 -0.87 3.49
CA ILE A 22 -15.55 -0.71 4.94
C ILE A 22 -16.56 0.34 5.34
N THR A 23 -17.15 0.19 6.51
CA THR A 23 -18.01 1.19 7.14
C THR A 23 -17.37 1.75 8.41
N LYS A 24 -17.91 2.82 8.97
CA LYS A 24 -17.35 3.46 10.18
C LYS A 24 -17.61 2.65 11.44
N GLU A 25 -18.62 1.80 11.40
CA GLU A 25 -19.04 0.91 12.49
C GLU A 25 -18.18 -0.35 12.58
N GLU A 26 -17.51 -0.74 11.47
CA GLU A 26 -16.64 -1.91 11.41
C GLU A 26 -15.35 -1.69 12.19
N GLU A 27 -14.88 -2.71 12.88
CA GLU A 27 -13.55 -2.78 13.49
C GLU A 27 -12.54 -3.22 12.43
N VAL A 28 -11.67 -2.32 12.02
CA VAL A 28 -10.75 -2.51 10.88
C VAL A 28 -9.31 -2.55 11.35
N LEU A 29 -8.55 -3.57 10.95
CA LEU A 29 -7.12 -3.71 11.23
C LEU A 29 -6.30 -3.45 9.96
N GLU A 30 -5.30 -2.60 10.02
CA GLU A 30 -4.19 -2.56 9.05
C GLU A 30 -3.07 -3.48 9.53
N PHE A 31 -2.85 -4.60 8.84
CA PHE A 31 -1.76 -5.55 9.09
C PHE A 31 -0.52 -5.11 8.33
N GLY A 32 0.61 -5.02 9.03
CA GLY A 32 1.86 -4.45 8.49
C GLY A 32 1.74 -2.95 8.25
N CYS A 33 1.23 -2.21 9.26
CA CYS A 33 0.89 -0.79 9.12
C CYS A 33 2.12 0.14 9.04
N GLY A 34 3.31 -0.32 9.41
CA GLY A 34 4.49 0.53 9.58
C GLY A 34 4.19 1.68 10.54
N THR A 35 4.29 2.91 10.06
CA THR A 35 3.92 4.12 10.82
C THR A 35 2.41 4.41 10.83
N GLY A 36 1.59 3.69 10.09
CA GLY A 36 0.15 3.94 9.92
C GLY A 36 -0.22 5.23 9.17
N VAL A 37 0.75 6.04 8.76
CA VAL A 37 0.49 7.36 8.14
C VAL A 37 -0.10 7.27 6.74
N MET A 38 0.09 6.15 6.05
CA MET A 38 -0.33 6.00 4.65
C MET A 38 -1.80 5.65 4.48
N VAL A 39 -2.39 4.91 5.44
CA VAL A 39 -3.76 4.42 5.38
C VAL A 39 -4.52 4.70 6.67
N SER A 40 -4.08 4.08 7.79
CA SER A 40 -4.82 4.11 9.06
C SER A 40 -5.02 5.50 9.62
N ALA A 41 -4.02 6.38 9.58
CA ALA A 41 -4.12 7.74 10.11
C ALA A 41 -5.21 8.55 9.40
N TYR A 42 -5.27 8.47 8.08
CA TYR A 42 -6.31 9.16 7.30
C TYR A 42 -7.70 8.59 7.59
N LEU A 43 -7.85 7.28 7.56
CA LEU A 43 -9.15 6.63 7.80
C LEU A 43 -9.63 6.88 9.23
N LEU A 44 -8.73 6.84 10.23
CA LEU A 44 -9.07 7.19 11.61
C LEU A 44 -9.55 8.63 11.74
N GLN A 45 -8.88 9.59 11.06
CA GLN A 45 -9.32 11.00 11.02
C GLN A 45 -10.70 11.15 10.38
N GLU A 46 -11.02 10.36 9.35
CA GLU A 46 -12.34 10.34 8.69
C GLU A 46 -13.43 9.65 9.53
N GLY A 47 -13.07 9.13 10.71
CA GLY A 47 -13.99 8.53 11.66
C GLY A 47 -14.21 7.02 11.46
N TYR A 48 -13.34 6.33 10.73
CA TYR A 48 -13.34 4.87 10.69
C TYR A 48 -12.69 4.31 11.96
N ASN A 49 -13.16 3.17 12.45
CA ASN A 49 -12.63 2.51 13.64
C ASN A 49 -11.40 1.66 13.28
N MET A 50 -10.27 2.33 13.07
CA MET A 50 -9.01 1.74 12.58
C MET A 50 -8.08 1.36 13.72
N TYR A 51 -7.40 0.23 13.55
CA TYR A 51 -6.23 -0.22 14.30
C TYR A 51 -5.10 -0.55 13.34
N GLY A 52 -3.86 -0.52 13.81
CA GLY A 52 -2.69 -0.96 13.05
C GLY A 52 -1.78 -1.83 13.88
N VAL A 53 -1.22 -2.89 13.26
CA VAL A 53 -0.16 -3.70 13.87
C VAL A 53 1.02 -3.83 12.93
N ASP A 54 2.21 -3.80 13.50
CA ASP A 54 3.47 -4.07 12.81
C ASP A 54 4.49 -4.66 13.79
N LEU A 55 5.40 -5.47 13.28
CA LEU A 55 6.54 -6.01 14.04
C LEU A 55 7.70 -5.02 14.14
N ASP A 56 7.75 -3.99 13.27
CA ASP A 56 8.76 -2.94 13.30
C ASP A 56 8.39 -1.87 14.35
N CYS A 57 8.73 -2.16 15.60
CA CYS A 57 8.46 -1.26 16.73
C CYS A 57 8.94 0.18 16.51
N PRO A 58 10.14 0.43 15.93
CA PRO A 58 10.56 1.79 15.62
C PRO A 58 9.62 2.55 14.67
N SER A 59 9.05 1.86 13.67
CA SER A 59 8.04 2.46 12.79
C SER A 59 6.75 2.75 13.55
N VAL A 60 6.28 1.82 14.38
CA VAL A 60 5.09 2.01 15.21
C VAL A 60 5.25 3.20 16.15
N GLU A 61 6.38 3.31 16.86
CA GLU A 61 6.68 4.43 17.77
C GLU A 61 6.67 5.78 17.03
N LEU A 62 7.29 5.83 15.84
CA LEU A 62 7.24 7.03 15.00
C LEU A 62 5.80 7.38 14.60
N GLY A 63 5.00 6.36 14.26
CA GLY A 63 3.58 6.52 13.94
C GLY A 63 2.76 7.01 15.13
N GLN A 64 2.97 6.45 16.31
CA GLN A 64 2.32 6.87 17.55
C GLN A 64 2.61 8.34 17.88
N LYS A 65 3.87 8.76 17.67
CA LYS A 65 4.24 10.17 17.80
C LYS A 65 3.48 11.05 16.79
N PHE A 66 3.44 10.64 15.52
CA PHE A 66 2.69 11.35 14.48
C PHE A 66 1.19 11.44 14.84
N TYR A 67 0.59 10.36 15.35
CA TYR A 67 -0.81 10.34 15.78
C TYR A 67 -1.05 11.37 16.88
N SER A 68 -0.23 11.35 17.94
CA SER A 68 -0.32 12.31 19.04
C SER A 68 -0.20 13.76 18.56
N GLU A 69 0.74 14.05 17.67
CA GLU A 69 0.95 15.39 17.10
C GLU A 69 -0.23 15.88 16.21
N ASN A 70 -1.03 14.94 15.69
CA ASN A 70 -2.20 15.24 14.83
C ASN A 70 -3.55 15.03 15.53
N GLY A 71 -3.57 14.82 16.86
CA GLY A 71 -4.80 14.68 17.64
C GLY A 71 -5.51 13.33 17.43
N LEU A 72 -4.79 12.32 16.96
CA LEU A 72 -5.26 10.95 16.85
C LEU A 72 -4.83 10.14 18.09
N ASP A 73 -5.57 9.08 18.39
CA ASP A 73 -5.24 8.16 19.49
C ASP A 73 -4.04 7.25 19.12
N PRO A 74 -2.86 7.44 19.75
CA PRO A 74 -1.66 6.67 19.44
C PRO A 74 -1.79 5.19 19.83
N THR A 75 -2.70 4.83 20.75
CA THR A 75 -2.91 3.44 21.17
C THR A 75 -3.54 2.57 20.08
N ARG A 76 -4.01 3.19 19.01
CA ARG A 76 -4.52 2.50 17.82
C ARG A 76 -3.42 1.84 16.99
N LEU A 77 -2.15 2.21 17.18
CA LEU A 77 -0.99 1.54 16.59
C LEU A 77 -0.30 0.66 17.64
N MET A 78 -0.07 -0.59 17.31
CA MET A 78 0.48 -1.59 18.21
C MET A 78 1.71 -2.27 17.60
N CYS A 79 2.82 -2.28 18.36
CA CYS A 79 3.96 -3.14 18.04
C CYS A 79 3.68 -4.54 18.59
N LYS A 80 3.07 -5.41 17.76
CA LYS A 80 2.65 -6.77 18.13
C LYS A 80 2.66 -7.69 16.93
N ASP A 81 2.82 -8.99 17.21
CA ASP A 81 2.48 -10.01 16.23
C ASP A 81 0.95 -10.12 16.10
N ILE A 82 0.47 -10.36 14.87
CA ILE A 82 -0.95 -10.62 14.63
C ILE A 82 -1.45 -11.83 15.42
N ALA A 83 -0.59 -12.81 15.71
CA ALA A 83 -0.91 -13.96 16.50
C ALA A 83 -1.38 -13.61 17.91
N GLU A 84 -0.88 -12.50 18.49
CA GLU A 84 -1.23 -12.03 19.84
C GLU A 84 -2.61 -11.36 19.93
N LEU A 85 -3.23 -11.06 18.79
CA LEU A 85 -4.55 -10.43 18.75
C LEU A 85 -5.65 -11.47 19.00
N GLU A 86 -6.81 -11.00 19.44
CA GLU A 86 -8.00 -11.84 19.65
C GLU A 86 -8.52 -12.41 18.34
N ASP A 87 -8.94 -13.69 18.35
CA ASP A 87 -9.57 -14.33 17.22
C ASP A 87 -10.98 -13.74 16.98
N GLU A 88 -11.43 -13.77 15.74
CA GLU A 88 -12.77 -13.30 15.31
C GLU A 88 -13.12 -11.87 15.77
N ARG A 89 -12.11 -11.02 15.92
CA ARG A 89 -12.29 -9.65 16.39
C ARG A 89 -12.67 -8.68 15.28
N PHE A 90 -12.00 -8.76 14.12
CA PHE A 90 -12.07 -7.73 13.09
C PHE A 90 -13.13 -8.04 12.02
N ASP A 91 -13.88 -7.02 11.63
CA ASP A 91 -14.81 -7.09 10.49
C ASP A 91 -14.04 -7.03 9.17
N THR A 92 -12.94 -6.27 9.15
CA THR A 92 -12.06 -6.14 7.96
C THR A 92 -10.59 -6.10 8.38
N ILE A 93 -9.74 -6.81 7.65
CA ILE A 93 -8.28 -6.69 7.73
C ILE A 93 -7.76 -6.19 6.39
N ILE A 94 -6.94 -5.14 6.43
CA ILE A 94 -6.28 -4.53 5.27
C ILE A 94 -4.78 -4.86 5.35
N ALA A 95 -4.23 -5.49 4.31
CA ALA A 95 -2.79 -5.75 4.16
C ALA A 95 -2.29 -5.00 2.92
N THR A 96 -1.59 -3.88 3.15
CA THR A 96 -1.17 -2.98 2.08
C THR A 96 0.31 -3.09 1.81
N GLU A 97 0.70 -3.69 0.67
CA GLU A 97 2.11 -3.85 0.28
C GLU A 97 2.93 -4.56 1.39
N VAL A 98 2.42 -5.70 1.87
CA VAL A 98 3.02 -6.49 2.96
C VAL A 98 3.41 -7.88 2.46
N PHE A 99 2.54 -8.54 1.69
CA PHE A 99 2.70 -9.95 1.34
C PHE A 99 3.95 -10.24 0.49
N GLU A 100 4.44 -9.24 -0.25
CA GLU A 100 5.70 -9.34 -1.00
C GLU A 100 6.96 -9.40 -0.13
N HIS A 101 6.83 -9.05 1.15
CA HIS A 101 7.91 -9.09 2.14
C HIS A 101 7.92 -10.37 2.97
N ILE A 102 6.89 -11.22 2.82
CA ILE A 102 6.75 -12.49 3.56
C ILE A 102 7.37 -13.62 2.73
N GLU A 103 8.20 -14.43 3.37
CA GLU A 103 8.82 -15.58 2.74
C GLU A 103 7.78 -16.60 2.23
N LYS A 104 8.20 -17.41 1.26
CA LYS A 104 7.28 -18.32 0.59
C LYS A 104 6.69 -19.36 1.56
N ASP A 105 7.48 -19.79 2.52
CA ASP A 105 7.11 -20.86 3.45
C ASP A 105 6.20 -20.34 4.57
N ASP A 106 6.23 -19.02 4.85
CA ASP A 106 5.49 -18.41 5.95
C ASP A 106 4.13 -17.80 5.51
N ILE A 107 3.94 -17.51 4.21
CA ILE A 107 2.75 -16.79 3.74
C ILE A 107 1.45 -17.52 4.02
N ASP A 108 1.44 -18.85 3.91
CA ASP A 108 0.25 -19.66 4.15
C ASP A 108 -0.16 -19.59 5.62
N GLU A 109 0.80 -19.60 6.55
CA GLU A 109 0.57 -19.44 7.98
C GLU A 109 0.01 -18.04 8.29
N ILE A 110 0.61 -16.99 7.72
CA ILE A 110 0.15 -15.61 7.92
C ILE A 110 -1.27 -15.41 7.39
N VAL A 111 -1.61 -15.94 6.21
CA VAL A 111 -2.98 -15.84 5.68
C VAL A 111 -3.97 -16.61 6.54
N GLN A 112 -3.57 -17.75 7.13
CA GLN A 112 -4.40 -18.48 8.10
C GLN A 112 -4.59 -17.69 9.40
N LEU A 113 -3.54 -17.04 9.92
CA LEU A 113 -3.65 -16.17 11.10
C LEU A 113 -4.59 -14.98 10.82
N ILE A 114 -4.45 -14.31 9.69
CA ILE A 114 -5.38 -13.25 9.26
C ILE A 114 -6.82 -13.79 9.22
N ASN A 115 -7.01 -15.00 8.67
CA ASN A 115 -8.34 -15.63 8.62
C ASN A 115 -8.91 -15.86 10.02
N LYS A 116 -8.11 -16.33 10.99
CA LYS A 116 -8.53 -16.51 12.37
C LYS A 116 -8.95 -15.20 13.05
N LYS A 117 -8.27 -14.10 12.76
CA LYS A 117 -8.57 -12.79 13.36
C LYS A 117 -9.82 -12.12 12.78
N LEU A 118 -10.24 -12.54 11.58
CA LEU A 118 -11.46 -12.08 10.94
C LEU A 118 -12.69 -12.79 11.52
N LYS A 119 -13.75 -12.03 11.78
CA LYS A 119 -15.09 -12.55 12.07
C LYS A 119 -15.58 -13.45 10.92
N PRO A 120 -16.52 -14.38 11.17
CA PRO A 120 -17.24 -15.06 10.08
C PRO A 120 -17.85 -14.03 9.11
N GLY A 121 -17.63 -14.23 7.81
CA GLY A 121 -18.04 -13.26 6.78
C GLY A 121 -17.22 -11.97 6.73
N GLY A 122 -16.16 -11.85 7.54
CA GLY A 122 -15.24 -10.72 7.54
C GLY A 122 -14.46 -10.58 6.21
N LYS A 123 -13.86 -9.43 5.99
CA LYS A 123 -13.21 -9.08 4.71
C LYS A 123 -11.71 -8.99 4.84
N LEU A 124 -11.01 -9.56 3.87
CA LEU A 124 -9.59 -9.32 3.63
C LEU A 124 -9.43 -8.40 2.41
N ILE A 125 -8.81 -7.25 2.63
CA ILE A 125 -8.41 -6.34 1.55
C ILE A 125 -6.89 -6.41 1.44
N VAL A 126 -6.38 -6.84 0.31
CA VAL A 126 -4.93 -6.97 0.09
C VAL A 126 -4.49 -6.19 -1.12
N THR A 127 -3.35 -5.50 -1.02
CA THR A 127 -2.65 -4.93 -2.16
C THR A 127 -1.23 -5.44 -2.22
N VAL A 128 -0.78 -5.76 -3.43
CA VAL A 128 0.59 -6.22 -3.70
C VAL A 128 1.10 -5.62 -5.02
N PRO A 129 2.41 -5.40 -5.16
CA PRO A 129 2.99 -5.02 -6.44
C PRO A 129 2.91 -6.17 -7.44
N ASN A 130 2.80 -5.83 -8.72
CA ASN A 130 2.97 -6.79 -9.80
C ASN A 130 4.47 -7.02 -10.03
N GLY A 131 4.97 -8.19 -9.62
CA GLY A 131 6.38 -8.55 -9.76
C GLY A 131 6.89 -8.67 -11.21
N TYR A 132 6.02 -8.47 -12.20
CA TYR A 132 6.31 -8.50 -13.64
C TYR A 132 5.73 -7.27 -14.35
N GLY A 133 5.32 -6.24 -13.60
CA GLY A 133 4.74 -5.02 -14.12
C GLY A 133 5.77 -4.03 -14.68
N TRP A 134 5.25 -2.92 -15.22
CA TRP A 134 6.07 -1.83 -15.77
C TRP A 134 7.06 -1.25 -14.77
N PHE A 135 6.70 -1.23 -13.49
CA PHE A 135 7.58 -0.81 -12.40
C PHE A 135 8.90 -1.59 -12.37
N GLU A 136 8.85 -2.91 -12.50
CA GLU A 136 10.05 -3.76 -12.47
C GLU A 136 10.97 -3.49 -13.65
N LEU A 137 10.40 -3.29 -14.85
CA LEU A 137 11.17 -2.93 -16.06
C LEU A 137 11.88 -1.58 -15.87
N GLU A 138 11.16 -0.56 -15.42
CA GLU A 138 11.77 0.75 -15.15
C GLU A 138 12.82 0.69 -14.04
N SER A 139 12.56 -0.07 -12.97
CA SER A 139 13.50 -0.27 -11.87
C SER A 139 14.78 -0.97 -12.33
N PHE A 140 14.65 -1.97 -13.20
CA PHE A 140 15.80 -2.63 -13.80
C PHE A 140 16.65 -1.63 -14.61
N ILE A 141 16.04 -0.88 -15.53
CA ILE A 141 16.73 0.12 -16.36
C ILE A 141 17.37 1.20 -15.47
N TRP A 142 16.62 1.70 -14.49
CA TRP A 142 17.09 2.77 -13.60
C TRP A 142 18.26 2.36 -12.72
N LYS A 143 18.17 1.19 -12.10
CA LYS A 143 19.14 0.71 -11.11
C LYS A 143 20.24 -0.15 -11.74
N LYS A 144 19.87 -1.20 -12.51
CA LYS A 144 20.83 -2.18 -13.05
C LYS A 144 21.64 -1.65 -14.22
N LEU A 145 21.04 -0.86 -15.11
CA LEU A 145 21.77 -0.20 -16.21
C LEU A 145 22.39 1.13 -15.76
N GLY A 146 22.23 1.55 -14.51
CA GLY A 146 22.87 2.73 -13.95
C GLY A 146 22.37 4.07 -14.49
N ILE A 147 21.28 4.10 -15.29
CA ILE A 147 20.79 5.33 -15.90
C ILE A 147 20.40 6.36 -14.84
N GLY A 148 19.76 5.90 -13.74
CA GLY A 148 19.44 6.77 -12.61
C GLY A 148 20.67 7.44 -11.99
N TRP A 149 21.78 6.70 -11.86
CA TRP A 149 23.05 7.26 -11.39
C TRP A 149 23.60 8.34 -12.35
N ILE A 150 23.57 8.06 -13.68
CA ILE A 150 24.03 9.03 -14.70
C ILE A 150 23.20 10.31 -14.65
N LEU A 151 21.87 10.18 -14.65
CA LEU A 151 20.95 11.34 -14.59
C LEU A 151 21.13 12.16 -13.30
N ASN A 152 21.37 11.50 -12.17
CA ASN A 152 21.66 12.17 -10.90
C ASN A 152 23.03 12.87 -10.93
N LYS A 153 24.07 12.23 -11.48
CA LYS A 153 25.41 12.81 -11.60
C LYS A 153 25.42 14.03 -12.52
N LEU A 154 24.62 14.02 -13.57
CA LEU A 154 24.44 15.15 -14.49
C LEU A 154 23.44 16.20 -13.97
N TYR A 155 22.94 16.07 -12.75
CA TYR A 155 21.95 16.96 -12.14
C TYR A 155 20.62 17.07 -12.91
N ILE A 156 20.38 16.24 -13.92
CA ILE A 156 19.16 16.26 -14.74
C ILE A 156 17.90 16.01 -13.89
N THR A 157 17.98 15.05 -12.97
CA THR A 157 16.87 14.79 -12.04
C THR A 157 16.52 16.01 -11.18
N LYS A 158 17.53 16.70 -10.64
CA LYS A 158 17.34 17.92 -9.84
C LYS A 158 16.71 19.04 -10.66
N LEU A 159 17.17 19.24 -11.91
CA LEU A 159 16.61 20.25 -12.81
C LEU A 159 15.15 19.97 -13.14
N ILE A 160 14.79 18.71 -13.43
CA ILE A 160 13.39 18.31 -13.70
C ILE A 160 12.52 18.55 -12.47
N TYR A 161 12.97 18.17 -11.26
CA TYR A 161 12.19 18.40 -10.05
C TYR A 161 12.03 19.88 -9.72
N ALA A 162 13.09 20.70 -9.86
CA ALA A 162 13.03 22.14 -9.67
C ALA A 162 12.06 22.80 -10.66
N PHE A 163 12.09 22.37 -11.92
CA PHE A 163 11.14 22.84 -12.94
C PHE A 163 9.69 22.48 -12.57
N LYS A 164 9.44 21.25 -12.15
CA LYS A 164 8.11 20.80 -11.73
C LYS A 164 7.59 21.55 -10.48
N GLU A 165 8.46 21.76 -9.49
CA GLU A 165 8.10 22.54 -8.30
C GLU A 165 7.67 23.96 -8.68
N ARG A 166 8.43 24.60 -9.59
CA ARG A 166 8.18 25.97 -10.05
C ARG A 166 6.91 26.09 -10.92
N ILE A 167 6.67 25.13 -11.82
CA ILE A 167 5.58 25.21 -12.82
C ILE A 167 4.31 24.53 -12.32
N LEU A 168 4.41 23.39 -11.65
CA LEU A 168 3.27 22.59 -11.21
C LEU A 168 2.94 22.79 -9.73
N GLY A 169 3.74 23.56 -8.99
CA GLY A 169 3.58 23.70 -7.53
C GLY A 169 3.79 22.39 -6.78
N PHE A 170 4.43 21.42 -7.40
CA PHE A 170 4.57 20.06 -6.87
C PHE A 170 5.58 20.03 -5.72
N LYS A 171 5.11 19.86 -4.50
CA LYS A 171 5.97 19.64 -3.33
C LYS A 171 6.05 18.16 -3.02
N PHE A 172 7.28 17.66 -2.86
CA PHE A 172 7.51 16.31 -2.34
C PHE A 172 7.16 16.26 -0.85
N ASN A 173 5.96 15.75 -0.52
CA ASN A 173 5.67 15.37 0.85
C ASN A 173 6.30 14.01 1.12
N LYS A 174 7.35 14.01 1.92
CA LYS A 174 8.05 12.77 2.31
C LYS A 174 7.41 12.22 3.59
N LEU A 175 6.24 11.61 3.45
CA LEU A 175 5.69 10.80 4.54
C LEU A 175 6.54 9.52 4.65
N ILE A 176 7.01 9.22 5.86
CA ILE A 176 7.76 8.00 6.13
C ILE A 176 6.74 6.91 6.45
N SER A 177 6.59 5.94 5.54
CA SER A 177 5.66 4.81 5.72
C SER A 177 6.23 3.73 6.64
N THR A 178 7.53 3.52 6.59
CA THR A 178 8.25 2.55 7.44
C THR A 178 9.72 2.98 7.56
N ILE A 179 10.35 2.62 8.67
CA ILE A 179 11.80 2.76 8.87
C ILE A 179 12.51 1.48 8.45
N ALA A 180 11.82 0.33 8.57
CA ALA A 180 12.37 -0.96 8.21
C ALA A 180 12.76 -1.00 6.72
N HIS A 181 13.92 -1.58 6.45
CA HIS A 181 14.34 -1.92 5.10
C HIS A 181 13.99 -3.40 4.84
N SER A 182 12.81 -3.63 4.29
CA SER A 182 12.38 -4.98 3.92
C SER A 182 12.41 -5.14 2.40
N PRO A 183 13.26 -6.05 1.86
CA PRO A 183 13.29 -6.30 0.43
C PRO A 183 12.02 -7.06 -0.02
N HIS A 184 11.64 -6.91 -1.28
CA HIS A 184 10.64 -7.78 -1.89
C HIS A 184 11.26 -9.17 -2.11
N VAL A 185 10.87 -10.13 -1.30
CA VAL A 185 11.32 -11.54 -1.39
C VAL A 185 10.40 -12.37 -2.29
N ARG A 186 9.20 -11.86 -2.57
CA ARG A 186 8.18 -12.54 -3.36
C ARG A 186 7.64 -11.66 -4.49
N ARG A 187 7.35 -12.31 -5.62
CA ARG A 187 6.73 -11.66 -6.78
C ARG A 187 5.34 -12.23 -7.01
N PHE A 188 4.36 -11.35 -7.09
CA PHE A 188 2.98 -11.72 -7.39
C PHE A 188 2.60 -11.41 -8.85
N THR A 189 1.75 -12.26 -9.40
CA THR A 189 0.89 -11.97 -10.55
C THR A 189 -0.55 -11.85 -10.05
N LEU A 190 -1.44 -11.28 -10.85
CA LEU A 190 -2.86 -11.22 -10.50
C LEU A 190 -3.42 -12.62 -10.17
N LYS A 191 -3.03 -13.62 -10.97
CA LYS A 191 -3.48 -15.00 -10.75
C LYS A 191 -2.94 -15.55 -9.44
N SER A 192 -1.62 -15.42 -9.16
CA SER A 192 -1.02 -16.04 -7.97
C SER A 192 -1.56 -15.48 -6.66
N ILE A 193 -1.84 -14.16 -6.58
CA ILE A 193 -2.44 -13.59 -5.38
C ILE A 193 -3.92 -13.99 -5.25
N GLN A 194 -4.66 -14.11 -6.36
CA GLN A 194 -6.03 -14.61 -6.33
C GLN A 194 -6.09 -16.07 -5.89
N ASP A 195 -5.19 -16.91 -6.37
CA ASP A 195 -5.11 -18.32 -6.02
C ASP A 195 -4.75 -18.48 -4.52
N LEU A 196 -3.80 -17.69 -4.01
CA LEU A 196 -3.43 -17.66 -2.59
C LEU A 196 -4.65 -17.33 -1.71
N VAL A 197 -5.37 -16.27 -2.02
CA VAL A 197 -6.54 -15.85 -1.23
C VAL A 197 -7.65 -16.91 -1.28
N LYS A 198 -7.92 -17.49 -2.46
CA LYS A 198 -8.95 -18.54 -2.62
C LYS A 198 -8.61 -19.83 -1.90
N SER A 199 -7.33 -20.26 -1.92
CA SER A 199 -6.90 -21.50 -1.25
C SER A 199 -7.07 -21.46 0.29
N HIS A 200 -7.16 -20.23 0.85
CA HIS A 200 -7.38 -20.02 2.29
C HIS A 200 -8.84 -19.72 2.67
N GLY A 201 -9.80 -20.14 1.84
CA GLY A 201 -11.23 -20.06 2.16
C GLY A 201 -11.87 -18.70 1.93
N TYR A 202 -11.26 -17.83 1.15
CA TYR A 202 -11.87 -16.55 0.77
C TYR A 202 -12.57 -16.61 -0.58
N GLU A 203 -13.64 -15.84 -0.70
CA GLU A 203 -14.32 -15.54 -1.97
C GLU A 203 -13.98 -14.13 -2.42
N ILE A 204 -13.39 -13.99 -3.61
CA ILE A 204 -13.06 -12.67 -4.15
C ILE A 204 -14.35 -11.95 -4.59
N LYS A 205 -14.62 -10.81 -3.96
CA LYS A 205 -15.76 -9.95 -4.29
C LYS A 205 -15.43 -8.87 -5.31
N SER A 206 -14.20 -8.36 -5.24
CA SER A 206 -13.73 -7.33 -6.17
C SER A 206 -12.23 -7.40 -6.34
N TYR A 207 -11.76 -7.07 -7.53
CA TYR A 207 -10.33 -6.83 -7.76
C TYR A 207 -10.13 -5.77 -8.84
N ARG A 208 -8.97 -5.12 -8.82
CA ARG A 208 -8.56 -4.19 -9.87
C ARG A 208 -7.04 -4.01 -9.90
N GLY A 209 -6.54 -3.43 -10.98
CA GLY A 209 -5.18 -2.92 -11.04
C GLY A 209 -5.04 -1.52 -10.44
N SER A 210 -3.83 -1.15 -10.06
CA SER A 210 -3.48 0.17 -9.51
C SER A 210 -3.33 1.22 -10.63
N CYS A 211 -2.17 1.28 -11.23
CA CYS A 211 -1.77 2.12 -12.36
C CYS A 211 -0.84 1.29 -13.24
N ILE A 212 -0.46 1.75 -14.42
CA ILE A 212 0.51 1.06 -15.28
C ILE A 212 1.91 1.65 -15.09
N PHE A 213 2.06 2.95 -15.34
CA PHE A 213 3.33 3.65 -15.29
C PHE A 213 3.63 4.12 -13.86
N ALA A 214 4.47 3.37 -13.14
CA ALA A 214 4.74 3.63 -11.72
C ALA A 214 6.24 3.58 -11.36
N GLY A 215 7.13 3.44 -12.34
CA GLY A 215 8.56 3.35 -12.09
C GLY A 215 9.24 4.72 -11.95
N SER A 216 10.57 4.68 -11.83
CA SER A 216 11.38 5.87 -11.59
C SER A 216 11.34 6.89 -12.74
N PHE A 217 11.32 6.42 -14.01
CA PHE A 217 11.18 7.30 -15.17
C PHE A 217 9.79 7.93 -15.23
N SER A 218 8.76 7.10 -15.02
CA SER A 218 7.38 7.58 -14.98
C SER A 218 7.18 8.63 -13.88
N ALA A 219 7.76 8.43 -12.71
CA ALA A 219 7.73 9.40 -11.62
C ALA A 219 8.51 10.68 -11.96
N LEU A 220 9.70 10.51 -12.57
CA LEU A 220 10.53 11.66 -12.98
C LEU A 220 9.82 12.52 -14.03
N ILE A 221 9.19 11.90 -15.03
CA ILE A 221 8.59 12.63 -16.16
C ILE A 221 7.18 13.12 -15.80
N PHE A 222 6.32 12.25 -15.30
CA PHE A 222 4.88 12.50 -15.14
C PHE A 222 4.43 12.77 -13.70
N GLY A 223 5.31 12.53 -12.70
CA GLY A 223 4.98 12.79 -11.29
C GLY A 223 4.56 14.24 -11.07
N GLY A 224 3.45 14.46 -10.35
CA GLY A 224 2.85 15.78 -10.13
C GLY A 224 1.90 16.27 -11.23
N TRP A 225 1.82 15.59 -12.37
CA TRP A 225 0.89 15.94 -13.44
C TRP A 225 -0.45 15.21 -13.28
N GLY A 226 -1.42 15.86 -12.63
CA GLY A 226 -2.71 15.26 -12.27
C GLY A 226 -3.52 14.64 -13.41
N PRO A 227 -3.62 15.25 -14.61
CA PRO A 227 -4.29 14.64 -15.76
C PRO A 227 -3.68 13.29 -16.15
N PHE A 228 -2.35 13.20 -16.22
CA PHE A 228 -1.66 11.94 -16.53
C PHE A 228 -1.88 10.91 -15.43
N THR A 229 -1.79 11.31 -14.16
CA THR A 229 -2.03 10.40 -13.03
C THR A 229 -3.43 9.77 -13.09
N ARG A 230 -4.46 10.57 -13.38
CA ARG A 230 -5.84 10.06 -13.56
C ARG A 230 -5.95 9.08 -14.73
N PHE A 231 -5.36 9.41 -15.87
CA PHE A 231 -5.31 8.54 -17.04
C PHE A 231 -4.58 7.23 -16.75
N ASN A 232 -3.43 7.29 -16.08
CA ASN A 232 -2.62 6.14 -15.70
C ASN A 232 -3.38 5.18 -14.74
N ILE A 233 -4.09 5.73 -13.76
CA ILE A 233 -4.97 4.96 -12.87
C ILE A 233 -6.13 4.33 -13.65
N TRP A 234 -6.73 5.06 -14.59
CA TRP A 234 -7.77 4.52 -15.45
C TRP A 234 -7.26 3.34 -16.29
N LEU A 235 -6.06 3.43 -16.86
CA LEU A 235 -5.42 2.33 -17.58
C LEU A 235 -5.21 1.10 -16.67
N GLY A 236 -4.71 1.28 -15.46
CA GLY A 236 -4.53 0.19 -14.50
C GLY A 236 -5.84 -0.51 -14.15
N LYS A 237 -6.91 0.26 -13.95
CA LYS A 237 -8.26 -0.28 -13.72
C LYS A 237 -8.77 -1.08 -14.94
N ARG A 238 -8.52 -0.60 -16.14
CA ARG A 238 -9.01 -1.22 -17.40
C ARG A 238 -8.23 -2.47 -17.78
N PHE A 239 -6.94 -2.51 -17.41
CA PHE A 239 -6.01 -3.59 -17.75
C PHE A 239 -5.29 -4.12 -16.50
N PRO A 240 -6.00 -4.79 -15.57
CA PRO A 240 -5.42 -5.20 -14.28
C PRO A 240 -4.19 -6.09 -14.42
N ALA A 241 -4.17 -7.01 -15.38
CA ALA A 241 -3.11 -8.01 -15.53
C ALA A 241 -1.72 -7.39 -15.79
N ILE A 242 -1.66 -6.20 -16.40
CA ILE A 242 -0.42 -5.50 -16.74
C ILE A 242 -0.18 -4.27 -15.85
N SER A 243 -1.04 -4.04 -14.87
CA SER A 243 -0.87 -2.95 -13.92
C SER A 243 0.35 -3.16 -13.03
N SER A 244 0.85 -2.09 -12.42
CA SER A 244 2.00 -2.12 -11.52
C SER A 244 1.70 -2.71 -10.14
N GLY A 245 0.43 -2.91 -9.80
CA GLY A 245 -0.01 -3.55 -8.56
C GLY A 245 -1.44 -4.00 -8.63
N PHE A 246 -1.84 -4.88 -7.72
CA PHE A 246 -3.16 -5.47 -7.65
C PHE A 246 -3.83 -5.11 -6.32
N TYR A 247 -5.13 -4.82 -6.38
CA TYR A 247 -6.00 -4.62 -5.23
C TYR A 247 -7.09 -5.68 -5.26
N ILE A 248 -7.27 -6.39 -4.15
CA ILE A 248 -8.24 -7.47 -4.01
C ILE A 248 -9.03 -7.24 -2.73
N CYS A 249 -10.35 -7.35 -2.83
CA CYS A 249 -11.25 -7.46 -1.69
C CYS A 249 -11.90 -8.84 -1.73
N ALA A 250 -11.75 -9.60 -0.66
CA ALA A 250 -12.27 -10.95 -0.54
C ALA A 250 -12.97 -11.13 0.81
N VAL A 251 -13.96 -12.02 0.86
CA VAL A 251 -14.78 -12.32 2.05
C VAL A 251 -14.48 -13.72 2.53
N LYS A 252 -14.28 -13.88 3.84
CA LYS A 252 -14.13 -15.16 4.53
C LYS A 252 -15.42 -15.95 4.39
N LYS A 253 -15.32 -17.22 3.91
CA LYS A 253 -16.44 -18.15 3.78
C LYS A 253 -16.83 -18.78 5.10
#